data_8f685bb665dad2babebee4d89e68998e
#
_entry.id   8f685bb665dad2babebee4d89e68998e
#
_cell.length_a   1.000
_cell.length_b   1.000
_cell.length_c   1.000
_cell.angle_alpha   90.00
_cell.angle_beta   90.00
_cell.angle_gamma   90.00
#
_symmetry.space_group_name_H-M   'P 1'
#
loop_
_entity.id
_entity.type
_entity.pdbx_description
1 polymer ?
#
loop_
_entity_poly.entity_id
_entity_poly.type
_entity_poly.pdbx_seq_one_letter_code
_entity_poly.pdbx_strand_id
1 'polypeptide(L)'
;MSKTELLDRWTIEKSEELYGIHNWGAGYFSISNQGEVLINPFRDTPEAAVSLIDIISGIRERGMEMPVLLRFENILDSQLSYLNESFAEAIATLGYQGVYRGVYPVKVNQQQQVIEEVIRFGQRYHHGLEVGSKAELIAALSVMKDQEACLICNGYKDEEFIDLGLYAVKMGFKL
;
A
#
# COMPACT_ATOMS: atom_id res chain seq x y z
N MET A 1 36.78 17.75 -28.69
CA MET A 1 35.67 16.84 -28.58
C MET A 1 35.05 16.61 -29.94
N SER A 2 35.11 15.40 -30.44
CA SER A 2 34.57 15.01 -31.73
C SER A 2 33.05 15.06 -31.70
N LYS A 3 32.41 15.47 -32.83
CA LYS A 3 30.94 15.42 -32.95
C LYS A 3 30.32 14.05 -32.70
N THR A 4 31.14 13.01 -32.69
CA THR A 4 30.74 11.60 -32.42
C THR A 4 30.52 11.33 -30.93
N GLU A 5 31.14 12.09 -30.02
CA GLU A 5 30.93 11.96 -28.57
C GLU A 5 29.61 12.62 -28.08
N LEU A 6 29.02 13.49 -28.92
CA LEU A 6 27.76 14.16 -28.62
C LEU A 6 26.51 13.33 -28.97
N LEU A 7 26.68 12.20 -29.66
CA LEU A 7 25.62 11.27 -30.04
C LEU A 7 25.76 9.93 -29.30
N ASP A 8 26.07 9.99 -28.01
CA ASP A 8 25.98 8.82 -27.18
C ASP A 8 24.52 8.34 -27.19
N ARG A 9 24.31 7.20 -27.84
CA ARG A 9 22.96 6.70 -28.14
C ARG A 9 22.23 6.51 -26.85
N TRP A 10 20.99 7.04 -26.75
CA TRP A 10 20.14 6.85 -25.59
C TRP A 10 19.86 5.36 -25.38
N THR A 11 19.95 4.88 -24.13
CA THR A 11 19.69 3.49 -23.76
C THR A 11 18.62 3.42 -22.66
N ILE A 12 18.09 2.23 -22.44
CA ILE A 12 17.09 1.97 -21.39
C ILE A 12 17.72 2.23 -20.01
N GLU A 13 18.96 1.82 -19.82
CA GLU A 13 19.71 2.00 -18.57
C GLU A 13 19.86 3.50 -18.25
N LYS A 14 20.11 4.33 -19.27
CA LYS A 14 20.15 5.79 -19.09
C LYS A 14 18.79 6.37 -18.71
N SER A 15 17.70 5.79 -19.21
CA SER A 15 16.35 6.17 -18.79
C SER A 15 16.08 5.75 -17.33
N GLU A 16 16.43 4.54 -16.96
CA GLU A 16 16.26 4.05 -15.59
C GLU A 16 17.04 4.90 -14.58
N GLU A 17 18.28 5.27 -14.92
CA GLU A 17 19.11 6.15 -14.10
C GLU A 17 18.53 7.57 -14.02
N LEU A 18 18.18 8.17 -15.16
CA LEU A 18 17.65 9.55 -15.24
C LEU A 18 16.35 9.69 -14.42
N TYR A 19 15.45 8.75 -14.57
CA TYR A 19 14.16 8.77 -13.89
C TYR A 19 14.21 8.12 -12.50
N GLY A 20 15.34 7.57 -12.08
CA GLY A 20 15.55 6.97 -10.77
C GLY A 20 14.63 5.78 -10.48
N ILE A 21 14.28 4.98 -11.49
CA ILE A 21 13.29 3.90 -11.40
C ILE A 21 13.64 2.91 -10.27
N HIS A 22 14.91 2.53 -10.15
CA HIS A 22 15.36 1.60 -9.10
C HIS A 22 15.15 2.17 -7.69
N ASN A 23 15.20 3.49 -7.51
CA ASN A 23 15.08 4.14 -6.20
C ASN A 23 13.62 4.19 -5.74
N TRP A 24 12.72 4.80 -6.55
CA TRP A 24 11.31 4.94 -6.16
C TRP A 24 10.48 3.71 -6.50
N GLY A 25 10.87 2.96 -7.52
CA GLY A 25 10.15 1.78 -7.99
C GLY A 25 10.25 0.58 -7.06
N ALA A 26 11.33 0.51 -6.25
CA ALA A 26 11.55 -0.52 -5.22
C ALA A 26 11.28 -1.97 -5.68
N GLY A 27 11.56 -2.30 -6.94
CA GLY A 27 11.31 -3.61 -7.56
C GLY A 27 9.89 -3.80 -8.11
N TYR A 28 8.96 -2.85 -7.87
CA TYR A 28 7.60 -2.90 -8.43
C TYR A 28 7.48 -2.25 -9.80
N PHE A 29 8.48 -1.48 -10.20
CA PHE A 29 8.49 -0.81 -11.52
C PHE A 29 9.83 -1.05 -12.20
N SER A 30 9.77 -1.27 -13.51
CA SER A 30 10.94 -1.45 -14.38
C SER A 30 10.66 -0.87 -15.76
N ILE A 31 11.63 -0.92 -16.66
CA ILE A 31 11.47 -0.51 -18.06
C ILE A 31 11.70 -1.72 -18.96
N SER A 32 10.80 -1.94 -19.91
CA SER A 32 10.91 -3.01 -20.90
C SER A 32 12.00 -2.70 -21.95
N ASN A 33 12.39 -3.72 -22.72
CA ASN A 33 13.29 -3.55 -23.86
C ASN A 33 12.75 -2.62 -24.96
N GLN A 34 11.45 -2.29 -24.92
CA GLN A 34 10.80 -1.33 -25.81
C GLN A 34 10.75 0.09 -25.22
N GLY A 35 11.23 0.29 -23.97
CA GLY A 35 11.20 1.56 -23.27
C GLY A 35 9.87 1.86 -22.57
N GLU A 36 9.04 0.85 -22.35
CA GLU A 36 7.75 0.99 -21.65
C GLU A 36 7.90 0.76 -20.16
N VAL A 37 7.14 1.49 -19.36
CA VAL A 37 7.06 1.24 -17.91
C VAL A 37 6.29 -0.05 -17.66
N LEU A 38 6.93 -0.97 -16.97
CA LEU A 38 6.34 -2.22 -16.49
C LEU A 38 6.00 -2.12 -15.01
N ILE A 39 4.90 -2.75 -14.64
CA ILE A 39 4.50 -2.96 -13.25
C ILE A 39 4.74 -4.41 -12.89
N ASN A 40 5.50 -4.66 -11.84
CA ASN A 40 5.79 -5.98 -11.26
C ASN A 40 4.96 -6.14 -9.99
N PRO A 41 3.75 -6.71 -10.04
CA PRO A 41 2.83 -6.70 -8.90
C PRO A 41 3.34 -7.50 -7.68
N PHE A 42 4.28 -8.41 -7.88
CA PHE A 42 4.86 -9.27 -6.83
C PHE A 42 6.34 -8.98 -6.57
N ARG A 43 6.79 -7.78 -6.83
CA ARG A 43 8.16 -7.31 -6.62
C ARG A 43 9.23 -8.28 -7.18
N ASP A 44 10.10 -7.77 -8.00
CA ASP A 44 11.21 -8.56 -8.58
C ASP A 44 10.78 -9.88 -9.30
N THR A 45 9.54 -9.93 -9.82
CA THR A 45 8.98 -11.06 -10.55
C THR A 45 8.69 -10.67 -12.00
N PRO A 46 9.71 -10.64 -12.88
CA PRO A 46 9.57 -10.14 -14.26
C PRO A 46 8.52 -10.89 -15.09
N GLU A 47 8.27 -12.18 -14.76
CA GLU A 47 7.32 -13.02 -15.48
C GLU A 47 5.86 -12.57 -15.32
N ALA A 48 5.58 -11.83 -14.25
CA ALA A 48 4.25 -11.27 -13.97
C ALA A 48 4.14 -9.79 -14.35
N ALA A 49 5.17 -9.23 -15.01
CA ALA A 49 5.20 -7.83 -15.37
C ALA A 49 4.11 -7.48 -16.39
N VAL A 50 3.46 -6.33 -16.20
CA VAL A 50 2.41 -5.82 -17.08
C VAL A 50 2.81 -4.43 -17.60
N SER A 51 2.68 -4.21 -18.91
CA SER A 51 2.94 -2.89 -19.52
C SER A 51 1.88 -1.87 -19.10
N LEU A 52 2.33 -0.71 -18.60
CA LEU A 52 1.43 0.40 -18.29
C LEU A 52 0.70 0.91 -19.56
N ILE A 53 1.35 0.85 -20.73
CA ILE A 53 0.77 1.25 -22.01
C ILE A 53 -0.37 0.31 -22.40
N ASP A 54 -0.22 -1.01 -22.17
CA ASP A 54 -1.28 -1.99 -22.44
C ASP A 54 -2.50 -1.75 -21.53
N ILE A 55 -2.27 -1.44 -20.26
CA ILE A 55 -3.36 -1.08 -19.34
C ILE A 55 -4.10 0.16 -19.82
N ILE A 56 -3.37 1.22 -20.22
CA ILE A 56 -3.96 2.46 -20.73
C ILE A 56 -4.75 2.20 -22.02
N SER A 57 -4.23 1.38 -22.90
CA SER A 57 -4.91 1.00 -24.15
C SER A 57 -6.22 0.28 -23.87
N GLY A 58 -6.21 -0.71 -22.97
CA GLY A 58 -7.42 -1.41 -22.56
C GLY A 58 -8.46 -0.51 -21.85
N ILE A 59 -8.02 0.52 -21.13
CA ILE A 59 -8.90 1.53 -20.53
C ILE A 59 -9.60 2.35 -21.62
N ARG A 60 -8.85 2.80 -22.63
CA ARG A 60 -9.39 3.57 -23.77
C ARG A 60 -10.35 2.77 -24.63
N GLU A 61 -10.06 1.49 -24.88
CA GLU A 61 -10.93 0.58 -25.62
C GLU A 61 -12.30 0.41 -24.95
N ARG A 62 -12.35 0.55 -23.61
CA ARG A 62 -13.60 0.55 -22.83
C ARG A 62 -14.32 1.90 -22.80
N GLY A 63 -13.84 2.89 -23.56
CA GLY A 63 -14.44 4.21 -23.68
C GLY A 63 -14.19 5.14 -22.48
N MET A 64 -13.22 4.84 -21.64
CA MET A 64 -12.83 5.72 -20.55
C MET A 64 -11.77 6.72 -21.01
N GLU A 65 -11.87 7.97 -20.55
CA GLU A 65 -10.97 9.06 -20.88
C GLU A 65 -9.93 9.31 -19.79
N MET A 66 -8.80 9.91 -20.16
CA MET A 66 -7.78 10.37 -19.22
C MET A 66 -8.15 11.75 -18.65
N PRO A 67 -7.72 12.09 -17.42
CA PRO A 67 -6.79 11.34 -16.58
C PRO A 67 -7.46 10.21 -15.75
N VAL A 68 -6.68 9.15 -15.45
CA VAL A 68 -7.10 8.05 -14.57
C VAL A 68 -6.08 7.86 -13.44
N LEU A 69 -6.56 7.44 -12.28
CA LEU A 69 -5.74 7.00 -11.18
C LEU A 69 -5.73 5.46 -11.14
N LEU A 70 -4.55 4.88 -11.34
CA LEU A 70 -4.34 3.44 -11.27
C LEU A 70 -3.84 3.05 -9.87
N ARG A 71 -4.39 1.98 -9.33
CA ARG A 71 -3.93 1.36 -8.08
C ARG A 71 -3.72 -0.12 -8.32
N PHE A 72 -2.62 -0.64 -7.78
CA PHE A 72 -2.26 -2.05 -7.85
C PHE A 72 -2.30 -2.62 -6.45
N GLU A 73 -3.39 -3.29 -6.11
CA GLU A 73 -3.62 -3.84 -4.76
C GLU A 73 -2.54 -4.85 -4.33
N ASN A 74 -1.95 -5.58 -5.28
CA ASN A 74 -0.83 -6.48 -4.99
C ASN A 74 0.39 -5.76 -4.40
N ILE A 75 0.65 -4.50 -4.79
CA ILE A 75 1.73 -3.69 -4.22
C ILE A 75 1.42 -3.36 -2.76
N LEU A 76 0.16 -3.04 -2.45
CA LEU A 76 -0.27 -2.78 -1.07
C LEU A 76 -0.13 -4.04 -0.21
N ASP A 77 -0.59 -5.20 -0.70
CA ASP A 77 -0.43 -6.49 -0.03
C ASP A 77 1.05 -6.81 0.25
N SER A 78 1.90 -6.68 -0.77
CA SER A 78 3.33 -6.93 -0.65
C SER A 78 4.00 -6.00 0.38
N GLN A 79 3.64 -4.72 0.41
CA GLN A 79 4.19 -3.76 1.37
C GLN A 79 3.72 -4.03 2.80
N LEU A 80 2.45 -4.39 3.00
CA LEU A 80 1.95 -4.80 4.31
C LEU A 80 2.65 -6.05 4.82
N SER A 81 2.88 -7.04 3.95
CA SER A 81 3.65 -8.24 4.26
C SER A 81 5.07 -7.90 4.66
N TYR A 82 5.78 -7.15 3.82
CA TYR A 82 7.16 -6.77 4.06
C TYR A 82 7.35 -6.05 5.40
N LEU A 83 6.45 -5.11 5.73
CA LEU A 83 6.48 -4.40 7.00
C LEU A 83 6.32 -5.37 8.19
N ASN A 84 5.28 -6.19 8.17
CA ASN A 84 4.97 -7.09 9.29
C ASN A 84 6.02 -8.20 9.44
N GLU A 85 6.49 -8.78 8.35
CA GLU A 85 7.52 -9.82 8.34
C GLU A 85 8.88 -9.30 8.81
N SER A 86 9.25 -8.06 8.44
CA SER A 86 10.48 -7.42 8.94
C SER A 86 10.47 -7.27 10.48
N PHE A 87 9.33 -6.88 11.06
CA PHE A 87 9.20 -6.84 12.53
C PHE A 87 9.19 -8.24 13.15
N ALA A 88 8.52 -9.22 12.51
CA ALA A 88 8.50 -10.59 13.00
C ALA A 88 9.91 -11.21 13.01
N GLU A 89 10.71 -10.97 11.97
CA GLU A 89 12.10 -11.42 11.89
C GLU A 89 12.97 -10.77 12.98
N ALA A 90 12.83 -9.45 13.18
CA ALA A 90 13.56 -8.74 14.23
C ALA A 90 13.20 -9.25 15.64
N ILE A 91 11.90 -9.49 15.90
CA ILE A 91 11.41 -10.07 17.15
C ILE A 91 12.03 -11.45 17.39
N ALA A 92 12.03 -12.31 16.38
CA ALA A 92 12.60 -13.65 16.47
C ALA A 92 14.13 -13.61 16.71
N THR A 93 14.83 -12.76 15.97
CA THR A 93 16.30 -12.63 16.05
C THR A 93 16.76 -12.11 17.42
N LEU A 94 16.00 -11.18 18.00
CA LEU A 94 16.34 -10.56 19.29
C LEU A 94 15.74 -11.29 20.50
N GLY A 95 14.94 -12.34 20.28
CA GLY A 95 14.26 -13.07 21.35
C GLY A 95 13.24 -12.21 22.12
N TYR A 96 12.68 -11.16 21.48
CA TYR A 96 11.70 -10.30 22.11
C TYR A 96 10.40 -11.05 22.41
N GLN A 97 9.86 -10.90 23.61
CA GLN A 97 8.68 -11.66 24.06
C GLN A 97 7.33 -11.00 23.72
N GLY A 98 7.34 -9.84 23.09
CA GLY A 98 6.15 -9.15 22.63
C GLY A 98 5.79 -9.48 21.18
N VAL A 99 4.73 -8.84 20.69
CA VAL A 99 4.28 -8.94 19.30
C VAL A 99 4.25 -7.56 18.65
N TYR A 100 4.43 -7.52 17.33
CA TYR A 100 4.14 -6.33 16.54
C TYR A 100 2.66 -6.35 16.12
N ARG A 101 2.00 -5.21 16.23
CA ARG A 101 0.64 -4.97 15.72
C ARG A 101 0.65 -3.64 14.98
N GLY A 102 0.70 -3.72 13.65
CA GLY A 102 0.61 -2.53 12.80
C GLY A 102 -0.80 -1.96 12.82
N VAL A 103 -0.91 -0.64 12.64
CA VAL A 103 -2.19 0.05 12.43
C VAL A 103 -2.04 1.04 11.28
N TYR A 104 -3.07 1.13 10.45
CA TYR A 104 -3.11 2.08 9.34
C TYR A 104 -3.94 3.30 9.74
N PRO A 105 -3.38 4.53 9.66
CA PRO A 105 -4.13 5.75 9.93
C PRO A 105 -5.12 6.05 8.81
N VAL A 106 -6.42 5.98 9.09
CA VAL A 106 -7.49 6.20 8.11
C VAL A 106 -7.38 7.55 7.41
N LYS A 107 -6.96 8.60 8.13
CA LYS A 107 -6.77 9.95 7.61
C LYS A 107 -5.79 10.06 6.43
N VAL A 108 -4.87 9.10 6.26
CA VAL A 108 -3.88 9.12 5.17
C VAL A 108 -4.56 8.91 3.82
N ASN A 109 -5.50 7.95 3.73
CA ASN A 109 -6.36 7.75 2.58
C ASN A 109 -7.67 7.10 3.03
N GLN A 110 -8.74 7.87 3.01
CA GLN A 110 -10.08 7.47 3.49
C GLN A 110 -10.92 6.77 2.42
N GLN A 111 -10.37 6.47 1.25
CA GLN A 111 -11.11 5.75 0.20
C GLN A 111 -11.49 4.35 0.69
N GLN A 112 -12.77 4.02 0.59
CA GLN A 112 -13.33 2.76 1.08
C GLN A 112 -12.53 1.55 0.59
N GLN A 113 -12.27 1.46 -0.72
CA GLN A 113 -11.53 0.34 -1.30
C GLN A 113 -10.11 0.19 -0.71
N VAL A 114 -9.42 1.30 -0.41
CA VAL A 114 -8.08 1.24 0.20
C VAL A 114 -8.16 0.72 1.62
N ILE A 115 -9.12 1.17 2.41
CA ILE A 115 -9.31 0.70 3.78
C ILE A 115 -9.69 -0.79 3.81
N GLU A 116 -10.62 -1.21 2.94
CA GLU A 116 -11.02 -2.62 2.81
C GLU A 116 -9.84 -3.51 2.41
N GLU A 117 -8.97 -3.06 1.49
CA GLU A 117 -7.77 -3.78 1.08
C GLU A 117 -6.74 -3.88 2.22
N VAL A 118 -6.50 -2.79 2.95
CA VAL A 118 -5.61 -2.80 4.13
C VAL A 118 -6.09 -3.82 5.16
N ILE A 119 -7.39 -3.84 5.45
CA ILE A 119 -7.96 -4.81 6.41
C ILE A 119 -7.88 -6.24 5.85
N ARG A 120 -8.24 -6.45 4.58
CA ARG A 120 -8.20 -7.77 3.94
C ARG A 120 -6.80 -8.37 3.93
N PHE A 121 -5.81 -7.61 3.47
CA PHE A 121 -4.43 -8.07 3.38
C PHE A 121 -3.74 -8.12 4.75
N GLY A 122 -4.07 -7.19 5.63
CA GLY A 122 -3.52 -7.10 6.98
C GLY A 122 -4.07 -8.14 7.95
N GLN A 123 -5.19 -8.80 7.64
CA GLN A 123 -5.87 -9.74 8.54
C GLN A 123 -4.94 -10.84 9.08
N ARG A 124 -4.07 -11.41 8.23
CA ARG A 124 -3.11 -12.44 8.62
C ARG A 124 -2.06 -11.97 9.64
N TYR A 125 -1.93 -10.67 9.83
CA TYR A 125 -1.01 -10.04 10.79
C TYR A 125 -1.76 -9.35 11.94
N HIS A 126 -3.09 -9.43 11.98
CA HIS A 126 -3.93 -8.63 12.88
C HIS A 126 -3.66 -7.13 12.75
N HIS A 127 -3.44 -6.66 11.52
CA HIS A 127 -3.18 -5.26 11.22
C HIS A 127 -4.47 -4.45 11.39
N GLY A 128 -4.42 -3.43 12.22
CA GLY A 128 -5.59 -2.65 12.60
C GLY A 128 -5.69 -1.29 11.92
N LEU A 129 -6.52 -0.44 12.49
CA LEU A 129 -6.73 0.93 12.02
C LEU A 129 -6.50 1.95 13.14
N GLU A 130 -6.04 3.15 12.76
CA GLU A 130 -6.05 4.33 13.63
C GLU A 130 -7.06 5.33 13.10
N VAL A 131 -7.90 5.85 14.00
CA VAL A 131 -9.01 6.77 13.71
C VAL A 131 -8.91 8.02 14.57
N GLY A 132 -9.17 9.17 13.96
CA GLY A 132 -9.06 10.48 14.61
C GLY A 132 -10.39 11.24 14.74
N SER A 133 -11.49 10.65 14.30
CA SER A 133 -12.83 11.27 14.36
C SER A 133 -13.94 10.21 14.53
N LYS A 134 -15.12 10.65 14.96
CA LYS A 134 -16.32 9.79 15.04
C LYS A 134 -16.66 9.14 13.71
N ALA A 135 -16.59 9.89 12.63
CA ALA A 135 -16.87 9.37 11.28
C ALA A 135 -15.86 8.27 10.89
N GLU A 136 -14.57 8.48 11.15
CA GLU A 136 -13.56 7.45 10.91
C GLU A 136 -13.75 6.23 11.80
N LEU A 137 -14.14 6.41 13.07
CA LEU A 137 -14.43 5.29 13.98
C LEU A 137 -15.59 4.43 13.46
N ILE A 138 -16.68 5.07 13.02
CA ILE A 138 -17.83 4.35 12.46
C ILE A 138 -17.43 3.62 11.17
N ALA A 139 -16.68 4.27 10.28
CA ALA A 139 -16.18 3.67 9.05
C ALA A 139 -15.27 2.46 9.35
N ALA A 140 -14.35 2.59 10.30
CA ALA A 140 -13.46 1.50 10.72
C ALA A 140 -14.25 0.30 11.26
N LEU A 141 -15.21 0.54 12.15
CA LEU A 141 -16.07 -0.52 12.71
C LEU A 141 -16.90 -1.23 11.64
N SER A 142 -17.24 -0.56 10.55
CA SER A 142 -18.01 -1.17 9.45
C SER A 142 -17.21 -2.18 8.63
N VAL A 143 -15.88 -2.06 8.58
CA VAL A 143 -15.00 -2.90 7.75
C VAL A 143 -14.16 -3.89 8.56
N MET A 144 -13.83 -3.56 9.81
CA MET A 144 -13.04 -4.44 10.68
C MET A 144 -13.87 -5.65 11.13
N LYS A 145 -13.30 -6.85 10.95
CA LYS A 145 -13.89 -8.12 11.39
C LYS A 145 -13.01 -8.87 12.38
N ASP A 146 -11.72 -8.55 12.38
CA ASP A 146 -10.74 -9.19 13.24
C ASP A 146 -10.71 -8.48 14.61
N GLN A 147 -11.19 -9.17 15.64
CA GLN A 147 -11.21 -8.66 17.00
C GLN A 147 -9.82 -8.68 17.68
N GLU A 148 -8.82 -9.34 17.06
CA GLU A 148 -7.44 -9.30 17.53
C GLU A 148 -6.66 -8.07 16.99
N ALA A 149 -7.15 -7.44 15.94
CA ALA A 149 -6.59 -6.22 15.39
C ALA A 149 -6.89 -5.01 16.29
N CYS A 150 -5.89 -4.14 16.50
CA CYS A 150 -6.05 -2.94 17.31
C CYS A 150 -6.85 -1.87 16.56
N LEU A 151 -7.75 -1.20 17.25
CA LEU A 151 -8.43 0.01 16.80
C LEU A 151 -7.96 1.19 17.66
N ILE A 152 -6.99 1.95 17.15
CA ILE A 152 -6.39 3.05 17.90
C ILE A 152 -7.22 4.31 17.73
N CYS A 153 -7.78 4.79 18.82
CA CYS A 153 -8.52 6.04 18.88
C CYS A 153 -7.60 7.21 19.17
N ASN A 154 -7.37 8.08 18.19
CA ASN A 154 -6.54 9.26 18.28
C ASN A 154 -7.38 10.54 18.11
N GLY A 155 -6.76 11.72 18.09
CA GLY A 155 -7.46 12.99 17.90
C GLY A 155 -8.27 13.47 19.12
N TYR A 156 -9.14 14.45 18.87
CA TYR A 156 -10.02 15.04 19.90
C TYR A 156 -11.16 14.07 20.25
N LYS A 157 -11.41 13.90 21.56
CA LYS A 157 -12.40 12.98 22.07
C LYS A 157 -13.45 13.72 22.87
N ASP A 158 -14.61 13.93 22.25
CA ASP A 158 -15.81 14.36 22.95
C ASP A 158 -16.57 13.15 23.56
N GLU A 159 -17.62 13.44 24.30
CA GLU A 159 -18.41 12.42 24.98
C GLU A 159 -18.94 11.34 24.03
N GLU A 160 -19.48 11.74 22.87
CA GLU A 160 -20.01 10.81 21.86
C GLU A 160 -18.90 9.91 21.27
N PHE A 161 -17.69 10.44 21.07
CA PHE A 161 -16.56 9.64 20.60
C PHE A 161 -16.17 8.58 21.62
N ILE A 162 -16.15 8.95 22.90
CA ILE A 162 -15.86 8.02 24.00
C ILE A 162 -16.95 6.94 24.10
N ASP A 163 -18.22 7.33 24.01
CA ASP A 163 -19.34 6.39 24.05
C ASP A 163 -19.27 5.38 22.90
N LEU A 164 -19.01 5.83 21.67
CA LEU A 164 -18.80 4.95 20.53
C LEU A 164 -17.65 3.97 20.75
N GLY A 165 -16.53 4.45 21.29
CA GLY A 165 -15.39 3.59 21.64
C GLY A 165 -15.77 2.54 22.68
N LEU A 166 -16.49 2.91 23.72
CA LEU A 166 -16.97 1.97 24.76
C LEU A 166 -17.96 0.94 24.19
N TYR A 167 -18.81 1.33 23.25
CA TYR A 167 -19.66 0.37 22.52
C TYR A 167 -18.84 -0.59 21.67
N ALA A 168 -17.79 -0.10 20.98
CA ALA A 168 -16.91 -0.97 20.22
C ALA A 168 -16.21 -2.01 21.12
N VAL A 169 -15.75 -1.62 22.32
CA VAL A 169 -15.20 -2.57 23.31
C VAL A 169 -16.24 -3.62 23.70
N LYS A 170 -17.49 -3.22 23.95
CA LYS A 170 -18.59 -4.17 24.25
C LYS A 170 -18.88 -5.12 23.09
N MET A 171 -18.63 -4.72 21.86
CA MET A 171 -18.74 -5.56 20.67
C MET A 171 -17.54 -6.49 20.47
N GLY A 172 -16.51 -6.39 21.32
CA GLY A 172 -15.33 -7.25 21.31
C GLY A 172 -14.11 -6.68 20.59
N PHE A 173 -14.15 -5.43 20.14
CA PHE A 173 -12.97 -4.78 19.54
C PHE A 173 -11.93 -4.41 20.60
N LYS A 174 -10.65 -4.46 20.19
CA LYS A 174 -9.50 -4.00 21.02
C LYS A 174 -9.21 -2.54 20.72
N LEU A 175 -9.59 -1.64 21.63
CA LEU A 175 -9.27 -0.21 21.56
C LEU A 175 -8.06 0.12 22.44
#